data_1a64d17adc54fa5372fb2792e150ab2d
#
_entry.id   1a64d17adc54fa5372fb2792e150ab2d
#
_cell.length_a   1.000
_cell.length_b   1.000
_cell.length_c   1.000
_cell.angle_alpha   90.00
_cell.angle_beta   90.00
_cell.angle_gamma   90.00
#
_symmetry.space_group_name_H-M   'P 1'
#
loop_
_entity.id
_entity.type
_entity.pdbx_description
1 polymer ?
#
loop_
_entity_poly.entity_id
_entity_poly.type
_entity_poly.pdbx_seq_one_letter_code
_entity_poly.pdbx_strand_id
1 'polypeptide(L)'
;LPNALSIIRIILTVPIVIALLKGQYLLTISLFLIAGVTDALDGWIAKQFSFQSRLGSILDPMADKILLTCTFLTLFWVGILPLWLLLLICAREIIIVAGALGYFLGEISGESGLLQPSLISKFNTVLQITLVLFLLLIQLAVEFAEWLEIVFIIVATSTALSGADYMWLWIKKFILQESKK
;
A
#
# COMPACT_ATOMS: atom_id res chain seq x y z
N LEU A 1 -20.59 -10.13 -1.65
CA LEU A 1 -19.44 -10.85 -1.04
C LEU A 1 -18.13 -10.05 -1.07
N PRO A 2 -17.70 -9.37 -2.16
CA PRO A 2 -16.42 -8.65 -2.15
C PRO A 2 -16.31 -7.59 -1.04
N ASN A 3 -17.34 -6.77 -0.86
CA ASN A 3 -17.34 -5.71 0.17
C ASN A 3 -17.19 -6.26 1.61
N ALA A 4 -17.62 -7.49 1.88
CA ALA A 4 -17.52 -8.09 3.21
C ALA A 4 -16.05 -8.37 3.60
N LEU A 5 -15.22 -8.75 2.64
CA LEU A 5 -13.84 -9.13 2.87
C LEU A 5 -12.93 -7.91 3.00
N SER A 6 -13.19 -6.81 2.26
CA SER A 6 -12.53 -5.52 2.52
C SER A 6 -12.85 -4.99 3.93
N ILE A 7 -14.10 -5.16 4.40
CA ILE A 7 -14.49 -4.79 5.77
C ILE A 7 -13.79 -5.69 6.79
N ILE A 8 -13.72 -6.99 6.55
CA ILE A 8 -12.98 -7.93 7.42
C ILE A 8 -11.50 -7.54 7.52
N ARG A 9 -10.89 -7.11 6.42
CA ARG A 9 -9.49 -6.66 6.41
C ARG A 9 -9.28 -5.39 7.24
N ILE A 10 -10.22 -4.42 7.17
CA ILE A 10 -10.19 -3.24 8.03
C ILE A 10 -10.33 -3.65 9.50
N ILE A 11 -11.22 -4.59 9.81
CA ILE A 11 -11.39 -5.12 11.17
C ILE A 11 -10.13 -5.86 11.64
N LEU A 12 -9.49 -6.67 10.76
CA LEU A 12 -8.25 -7.38 11.04
C LEU A 12 -7.06 -6.44 11.28
N THR A 13 -7.10 -5.22 10.76
CA THR A 13 -6.05 -4.21 11.03
C THR A 13 -5.93 -3.92 12.53
N VAL A 14 -7.03 -3.90 13.27
CA VAL A 14 -7.03 -3.62 14.71
C VAL A 14 -6.25 -4.68 15.51
N PRO A 15 -6.54 -5.99 15.41
CA PRO A 15 -5.77 -6.99 16.13
C PRO A 15 -4.31 -7.08 15.66
N ILE A 16 -4.00 -6.79 14.38
CA ILE A 16 -2.62 -6.72 13.86
C ILE A 16 -1.85 -5.62 14.60
N VAL A 17 -2.41 -4.42 14.69
CA VAL A 17 -1.80 -3.28 15.39
C VAL A 17 -1.61 -3.60 16.88
N ILE A 18 -2.62 -4.16 17.54
CA ILE A 18 -2.55 -4.52 18.96
C ILE A 18 -1.48 -5.61 19.19
N ALA A 19 -1.41 -6.65 18.36
CA ALA A 19 -0.42 -7.70 18.47
C ALA A 19 1.00 -7.14 18.29
N LEU A 20 1.18 -6.24 17.33
CA LEU A 20 2.45 -5.58 17.07
C LEU A 20 2.90 -4.69 18.25
N LEU A 21 1.99 -3.88 18.80
CA LEU A 21 2.27 -3.07 19.99
C LEU A 21 2.64 -3.90 21.22
N LYS A 22 2.12 -5.14 21.33
CA LYS A 22 2.44 -6.09 22.40
C LYS A 22 3.71 -6.90 22.14
N GLY A 23 4.42 -6.69 21.02
CA GLY A 23 5.59 -7.46 20.64
C GLY A 23 5.28 -8.91 20.25
N GLN A 24 4.02 -9.25 19.94
CA GLN A 24 3.60 -10.59 19.54
C GLN A 24 3.85 -10.79 18.03
N TYR A 25 5.11 -10.76 17.62
CA TYR A 25 5.50 -10.74 16.20
C TYR A 25 5.01 -11.95 15.40
N LEU A 26 5.03 -13.17 15.98
CA LEU A 26 4.53 -14.37 15.30
C LEU A 26 3.02 -14.27 15.02
N LEU A 27 2.24 -13.77 15.99
CA LEU A 27 0.81 -13.55 15.82
C LEU A 27 0.56 -12.46 14.77
N THR A 28 1.35 -11.37 14.80
CA THR A 28 1.27 -10.30 13.81
C THR A 28 1.51 -10.81 12.40
N ILE A 29 2.56 -11.62 12.17
CA ILE A 29 2.86 -12.24 10.87
C ILE A 29 1.69 -13.12 10.43
N SER A 30 1.17 -13.98 11.32
CA SER A 30 0.07 -14.87 10.98
C SER A 30 -1.18 -14.11 10.54
N LEU A 31 -1.57 -13.09 11.29
CA LEU A 31 -2.74 -12.26 10.96
C LEU A 31 -2.52 -11.45 9.67
N PHE A 32 -1.32 -10.94 9.46
CA PHE A 32 -0.96 -10.18 8.25
C PHE A 32 -0.99 -11.07 7.01
N LEU A 33 -0.47 -12.31 7.10
CA LEU A 33 -0.54 -13.28 6.02
C LEU A 33 -1.98 -13.72 5.72
N ILE A 34 -2.80 -13.95 6.76
CA ILE A 34 -4.23 -14.26 6.59
C ILE A 34 -4.92 -13.13 5.85
N ALA A 35 -4.68 -11.87 6.24
CA ALA A 35 -5.26 -10.71 5.58
C ALA A 35 -4.82 -10.61 4.10
N GLY A 36 -3.55 -10.88 3.79
CA GLY A 36 -3.03 -10.86 2.42
C GLY A 36 -3.54 -12.02 1.55
N VAL A 37 -3.63 -13.23 2.10
CA VAL A 37 -4.15 -14.40 1.37
C VAL A 37 -5.65 -14.25 1.10
N THR A 38 -6.42 -13.78 2.06
CA THR A 38 -7.86 -13.52 1.87
C THR A 38 -8.09 -12.48 0.78
N ASP A 39 -7.27 -11.42 0.70
CA ASP A 39 -7.34 -10.44 -0.39
C ASP A 39 -7.04 -11.04 -1.76
N ALA A 40 -5.94 -11.81 -1.86
CA ALA A 40 -5.55 -12.45 -3.11
C ALA A 40 -6.64 -13.42 -3.63
N LEU A 41 -7.26 -14.17 -2.71
CA LEU A 41 -8.37 -15.08 -3.04
C LEU A 41 -9.59 -14.32 -3.53
N ASP A 42 -9.94 -13.21 -2.90
CA ASP A 42 -11.08 -12.39 -3.31
C ASP A 42 -10.89 -11.74 -4.66
N GLY A 43 -9.72 -11.16 -4.88
CA GLY A 43 -9.38 -10.57 -6.17
C GLY A 43 -9.45 -11.62 -7.30
N TRP A 44 -9.08 -12.87 -7.02
CA TRP A 44 -9.20 -13.97 -7.96
C TRP A 44 -10.65 -14.38 -8.20
N ILE A 45 -11.44 -14.58 -7.14
CA ILE A 45 -12.87 -14.96 -7.20
C ILE A 45 -13.69 -13.87 -7.89
N ALA A 46 -13.47 -12.59 -7.54
CA ALA A 46 -14.20 -11.47 -8.13
C ALA A 46 -13.98 -11.36 -9.65
N LYS A 47 -12.74 -11.63 -10.12
CA LYS A 47 -12.44 -11.67 -11.55
C LYS A 47 -13.10 -12.82 -12.27
N GLN A 48 -13.17 -14.00 -11.65
CA GLN A 48 -13.69 -15.21 -12.28
C GLN A 48 -15.21 -15.20 -12.39
N PHE A 49 -15.92 -14.56 -11.45
CA PHE A 49 -17.38 -14.55 -11.39
C PHE A 49 -18.04 -13.23 -11.79
N SER A 50 -17.27 -12.23 -12.25
CA SER A 50 -17.74 -10.90 -12.67
C SER A 50 -18.62 -10.17 -11.63
N PHE A 51 -18.44 -10.48 -10.34
CA PHE A 51 -19.16 -9.88 -9.22
C PHE A 51 -18.50 -8.57 -8.74
N GLN A 52 -18.18 -7.66 -9.64
CA GLN A 52 -17.61 -6.36 -9.26
C GLN A 52 -18.73 -5.37 -8.92
N SER A 53 -18.84 -4.98 -7.64
CA SER A 53 -19.70 -3.87 -7.24
C SER A 53 -18.93 -2.55 -7.33
N ARG A 54 -19.60 -1.43 -7.68
CA ARG A 54 -18.98 -0.10 -7.68
C ARG A 54 -18.40 0.28 -6.31
N LEU A 55 -19.01 -0.15 -5.21
CA LEU A 55 -18.52 0.07 -3.86
C LEU A 55 -17.28 -0.78 -3.55
N GLY A 56 -17.23 -2.04 -3.98
CA GLY A 56 -16.06 -2.92 -3.77
C GLY A 56 -14.83 -2.39 -4.46
N SER A 57 -14.94 -1.91 -5.70
CA SER A 57 -13.79 -1.36 -6.44
C SER A 57 -13.11 -0.14 -5.78
N ILE A 58 -13.79 0.52 -4.85
CA ILE A 58 -13.24 1.65 -4.06
C ILE A 58 -12.77 1.17 -2.68
N LEU A 59 -13.55 0.29 -2.02
CA LEU A 59 -13.25 -0.21 -0.68
C LEU A 59 -12.00 -1.09 -0.64
N ASP A 60 -11.78 -1.93 -1.66
CA ASP A 60 -10.62 -2.84 -1.71
C ASP A 60 -9.28 -2.09 -1.68
N PRO A 61 -9.00 -1.12 -2.58
CA PRO A 61 -7.75 -0.36 -2.52
C PRO A 61 -7.62 0.47 -1.24
N MET A 62 -8.74 0.92 -0.63
CA MET A 62 -8.69 1.66 0.63
C MET A 62 -8.35 0.77 1.81
N ALA A 63 -8.93 -0.44 1.88
CA ALA A 63 -8.65 -1.41 2.93
C ALA A 63 -7.16 -1.80 2.97
N ASP A 64 -6.56 -2.06 1.80
CA ASP A 64 -5.13 -2.37 1.67
C ASP A 64 -4.24 -1.22 2.16
N LYS A 65 -4.57 0.00 1.76
CA LYS A 65 -3.84 1.18 2.18
C LYS A 65 -3.94 1.41 3.69
N ILE A 66 -5.12 1.22 4.27
CA ILE A 66 -5.33 1.35 5.73
C ILE A 66 -4.48 0.31 6.47
N LEU A 67 -4.52 -0.96 6.04
CA LEU A 67 -3.74 -2.03 6.66
C LEU A 67 -2.24 -1.71 6.63
N LEU A 68 -1.68 -1.40 5.46
CA LEU A 68 -0.25 -1.12 5.31
C LEU A 68 0.15 0.14 6.06
N THR A 69 -0.61 1.23 5.95
CA THR A 69 -0.29 2.50 6.62
C THR A 69 -0.31 2.35 8.13
N CYS A 70 -1.34 1.70 8.70
CA CYS A 70 -1.41 1.44 10.14
C CYS A 70 -0.26 0.55 10.62
N THR A 71 0.11 -0.45 9.82
CA THR A 71 1.25 -1.32 10.15
C THR A 71 2.57 -0.55 10.13
N PHE A 72 2.84 0.30 9.13
CA PHE A 72 4.06 1.12 9.07
C PHE A 72 4.12 2.15 10.20
N LEU A 73 3.00 2.82 10.51
CA LEU A 73 2.93 3.73 11.65
C LEU A 73 3.22 3.02 12.97
N THR A 74 2.72 1.81 13.14
CA THR A 74 2.96 1.02 14.34
C THR A 74 4.41 0.53 14.41
N LEU A 75 4.99 0.07 13.30
CA LEU A 75 6.41 -0.31 13.23
C LEU A 75 7.34 0.85 13.57
N PHE A 76 7.00 2.06 13.12
CA PHE A 76 7.70 3.28 13.52
C PHE A 76 7.55 3.56 15.01
N TRP A 77 6.33 3.48 15.54
CA TRP A 77 6.06 3.73 16.95
C TRP A 77 6.82 2.79 17.89
N VAL A 78 6.98 1.53 17.49
CA VAL A 78 7.75 0.52 18.24
C VAL A 78 9.29 0.66 18.02
N GLY A 79 9.74 1.59 17.15
CA GLY A 79 11.15 1.86 16.88
C GLY A 79 11.82 0.89 15.90
N ILE A 80 11.04 0.09 15.17
CA ILE A 80 11.55 -0.88 14.18
C ILE A 80 11.78 -0.21 12.82
N LEU A 81 10.93 0.75 12.43
CA LEU A 81 11.02 1.46 11.15
C LEU A 81 11.59 2.87 11.37
N PRO A 82 12.58 3.34 10.58
CA PRO A 82 13.10 4.69 10.70
C PRO A 82 12.12 5.74 10.15
N LEU A 83 12.09 6.93 10.78
CA LEU A 83 11.18 8.02 10.42
C LEU A 83 11.30 8.45 8.96
N TRP A 84 12.51 8.54 8.42
CA TRP A 84 12.75 8.99 7.05
C TRP A 84 12.07 8.06 6.03
N LEU A 85 12.08 6.73 6.26
CA LEU A 85 11.45 5.76 5.37
C LEU A 85 9.92 5.80 5.51
N LEU A 86 9.40 5.95 6.73
CA LEU A 86 7.98 6.18 6.96
C LEU A 86 7.47 7.40 6.18
N LEU A 87 8.19 8.55 6.32
CA LEU A 87 7.81 9.78 5.62
C LEU A 87 7.82 9.62 4.10
N LEU A 88 8.79 8.89 3.56
CA LEU A 88 8.87 8.62 2.12
C LEU A 88 7.69 7.77 1.63
N ILE A 89 7.33 6.72 2.39
CA ILE A 89 6.17 5.86 2.10
C ILE A 89 4.87 6.68 2.16
N CYS A 90 4.68 7.45 3.23
CA CYS A 90 3.48 8.29 3.40
C CYS A 90 3.38 9.36 2.32
N ALA A 91 4.46 10.03 1.95
CA ALA A 91 4.48 11.03 0.89
C ALA A 91 4.02 10.44 -0.45
N ARG A 92 4.52 9.26 -0.79
CA ARG A 92 4.09 8.54 -2.01
C ARG A 92 2.61 8.18 -1.97
N GLU A 93 2.09 7.69 -0.84
CA GLU A 93 0.66 7.37 -0.71
C GLU A 93 -0.22 8.62 -0.86
N ILE A 94 0.19 9.75 -0.26
CA ILE A 94 -0.50 11.03 -0.39
C ILE A 94 -0.52 11.48 -1.86
N ILE A 95 0.60 11.39 -2.59
CA ILE A 95 0.68 11.73 -4.01
C ILE A 95 -0.33 10.92 -4.82
N ILE A 96 -0.42 9.61 -4.60
CA ILE A 96 -1.35 8.75 -5.32
C ILE A 96 -2.81 9.09 -5.00
N VAL A 97 -3.13 9.27 -3.70
CA VAL A 97 -4.49 9.61 -3.27
C VAL A 97 -4.92 10.98 -3.78
N ALA A 98 -4.03 11.99 -3.67
CA ALA A 98 -4.30 13.32 -4.18
C ALA A 98 -4.60 13.31 -5.69
N GLY A 99 -3.90 12.44 -6.46
CA GLY A 99 -4.17 12.25 -7.87
C GLY A 99 -5.50 11.60 -8.20
N ALA A 100 -5.82 10.58 -7.47
CA ALA A 100 -7.11 9.96 -7.62
C ALA A 100 -8.25 10.94 -7.30
N LEU A 101 -8.06 11.77 -6.27
CA LEU A 101 -9.03 12.78 -5.86
C LEU A 101 -9.18 13.90 -6.92
N GLY A 102 -8.07 14.43 -7.43
CA GLY A 102 -8.09 15.46 -8.48
C GLY A 102 -8.79 15.00 -9.75
N TYR A 103 -8.62 13.72 -10.11
CA TYR A 103 -9.38 13.12 -11.21
C TYR A 103 -10.89 13.02 -10.90
N PHE A 104 -11.25 12.61 -9.67
CA PHE A 104 -12.65 12.49 -9.25
C PHE A 104 -13.39 13.82 -9.20
N LEU A 105 -12.70 14.89 -8.83
CA LEU A 105 -13.27 16.25 -8.77
C LEU A 105 -13.37 16.92 -10.15
N GLY A 106 -12.98 16.23 -11.22
CA GLY A 106 -13.08 16.76 -12.60
C GLY A 106 -12.05 17.84 -12.93
N GLU A 107 -11.12 18.14 -12.05
CA GLU A 107 -10.04 19.12 -12.29
C GLU A 107 -9.03 18.59 -13.31
N ILE A 108 -8.92 17.26 -13.44
CA ILE A 108 -8.04 16.60 -14.39
C ILE A 108 -8.91 15.83 -15.39
N SER A 109 -9.37 16.49 -16.44
CA SER A 109 -10.13 15.87 -17.53
C SER A 109 -9.19 15.03 -18.40
N GLY A 110 -9.42 13.73 -18.50
CA GLY A 110 -8.64 12.85 -19.37
C GLY A 110 -9.15 11.41 -19.32
N GLU A 111 -8.89 10.66 -20.40
CA GLU A 111 -9.28 9.25 -20.52
C GLU A 111 -8.92 8.41 -19.29
N SER A 112 -9.75 7.42 -19.01
CA SER A 112 -9.74 6.50 -17.86
C SER A 112 -8.42 5.75 -17.54
N GLY A 113 -7.34 6.03 -18.26
CA GLY A 113 -6.02 5.43 -18.06
C GLY A 113 -5.24 5.93 -16.84
N LEU A 114 -5.66 7.01 -16.17
CA LEU A 114 -4.94 7.60 -15.02
C LEU A 114 -5.08 6.81 -13.70
N LEU A 115 -6.13 6.04 -13.58
CA LEU A 115 -6.39 5.23 -12.40
C LEU A 115 -5.75 3.84 -12.46
N GLN A 116 -5.12 3.48 -13.59
CA GLN A 116 -4.40 2.22 -13.66
C GLN A 116 -3.04 2.37 -12.97
N PRO A 117 -2.82 1.63 -11.87
CA PRO A 117 -1.53 1.66 -11.19
C PRO A 117 -0.43 1.19 -12.15
N SER A 118 0.64 1.99 -12.26
CA SER A 118 1.80 1.64 -13.08
C SER A 118 2.43 0.33 -12.58
N LEU A 119 3.15 -0.37 -13.44
CA LEU A 119 3.88 -1.59 -13.05
C LEU A 119 4.88 -1.30 -11.91
N ILE A 120 5.49 -0.12 -11.93
CA ILE A 120 6.42 0.34 -10.88
C ILE A 120 5.69 0.46 -9.55
N SER A 121 4.46 1.00 -9.54
CA SER A 121 3.64 1.13 -8.34
C SER A 121 3.22 -0.23 -7.77
N LYS A 122 2.87 -1.19 -8.62
CA LYS A 122 2.53 -2.56 -8.18
C LYS A 122 3.73 -3.25 -7.56
N PHE A 123 4.89 -3.14 -8.21
CA PHE A 123 6.15 -3.71 -7.71
C PHE A 123 6.53 -3.09 -6.36
N ASN A 124 6.41 -1.77 -6.22
CA ASN A 124 6.68 -1.09 -4.96
C ASN A 124 5.76 -1.57 -3.82
N THR A 125 4.47 -1.81 -4.09
CA THR A 125 3.55 -2.34 -3.08
C THR A 125 3.97 -3.75 -2.62
N VAL A 126 4.41 -4.61 -3.54
CA VAL A 126 4.96 -5.94 -3.19
C VAL A 126 6.20 -5.80 -2.32
N LEU A 127 7.12 -4.87 -2.66
CA LEU A 127 8.31 -4.61 -1.84
C LEU A 127 7.96 -4.09 -0.45
N GLN A 128 6.94 -3.25 -0.31
CA GLN A 128 6.47 -2.75 0.98
C GLN A 128 5.88 -3.87 1.84
N ILE A 129 5.09 -4.78 1.27
CA ILE A 129 4.58 -5.97 1.97
C ILE A 129 5.74 -6.86 2.41
N THR A 130 6.71 -7.09 1.53
CA THR A 130 7.91 -7.87 1.83
C THR A 130 8.73 -7.22 2.94
N LEU A 131 8.85 -5.88 2.95
CA LEU A 131 9.51 -5.13 4.03
C LEU A 131 8.83 -5.38 5.37
N VAL A 132 7.50 -5.28 5.46
CA VAL A 132 6.75 -5.55 6.70
C VAL A 132 7.07 -6.94 7.22
N LEU A 133 6.96 -7.96 6.37
CA LEU A 133 7.24 -9.35 6.76
C LEU A 133 8.70 -9.53 7.19
N PHE A 134 9.64 -8.92 6.47
CA PHE A 134 11.06 -8.99 6.80
C PHE A 134 11.37 -8.35 8.15
N LEU A 135 10.81 -7.16 8.44
CA LEU A 135 10.97 -6.47 9.72
C LEU A 135 10.42 -7.30 10.90
N LEU A 136 9.29 -7.96 10.70
CA LEU A 136 8.69 -8.82 11.72
C LEU A 136 9.50 -10.10 11.92
N LEU A 137 10.06 -10.69 10.84
CA LEU A 137 10.90 -11.89 10.92
C LEU A 137 12.22 -11.62 11.64
N ILE A 138 12.85 -10.46 11.43
CA ILE A 138 14.07 -10.06 12.15
C ILE A 138 13.83 -10.00 13.66
N GLN A 139 12.64 -9.62 14.11
CA GLN A 139 12.32 -9.61 15.54
C GLN A 139 12.26 -11.03 16.15
N LEU A 140 12.06 -12.06 15.33
CA LEU A 140 12.05 -13.47 15.75
C LEU A 140 13.41 -14.15 15.57
N ALA A 141 14.19 -13.72 14.57
CA ALA A 141 15.47 -14.32 14.20
C ALA A 141 16.48 -13.22 13.83
N VAL A 142 17.38 -12.91 14.74
CA VAL A 142 18.35 -11.79 14.64
C VAL A 142 19.37 -11.99 13.51
N GLU A 143 19.52 -13.18 12.99
CA GLU A 143 20.51 -13.55 11.95
C GLU A 143 20.42 -12.71 10.66
N PHE A 144 19.25 -12.09 10.39
CA PHE A 144 19.01 -11.30 9.18
C PHE A 144 19.20 -9.79 9.37
N ALA A 145 19.63 -9.33 10.54
CA ALA A 145 19.76 -7.90 10.84
C ALA A 145 20.79 -7.19 9.96
N GLU A 146 21.80 -7.89 9.47
CA GLU A 146 22.83 -7.34 8.56
C GLU A 146 22.25 -6.85 7.22
N TRP A 147 21.13 -7.40 6.78
CA TRP A 147 20.46 -7.04 5.52
C TRP A 147 19.52 -5.85 5.62
N LEU A 148 19.28 -5.35 6.84
CA LEU A 148 18.27 -4.33 7.12
C LEU A 148 18.48 -3.05 6.33
N GLU A 149 19.71 -2.53 6.30
CA GLU A 149 20.04 -1.29 5.58
C GLU A 149 19.85 -1.44 4.07
N ILE A 150 20.25 -2.59 3.52
CA ILE A 150 20.10 -2.87 2.09
C ILE A 150 18.62 -2.92 1.70
N VAL A 151 17.80 -3.59 2.52
CA VAL A 151 16.36 -3.68 2.30
C VAL A 151 15.70 -2.30 2.39
N PHE A 152 16.09 -1.47 3.35
CA PHE A 152 15.60 -0.09 3.44
C PHE A 152 15.94 0.73 2.20
N ILE A 153 17.18 0.65 1.69
CA ILE A 153 17.61 1.36 0.48
C ILE A 153 16.82 0.88 -0.75
N ILE A 154 16.61 -0.42 -0.90
CA ILE A 154 15.83 -0.99 -2.02
C ILE A 154 14.41 -0.46 -2.00
N VAL A 155 13.73 -0.53 -0.84
CA VAL A 155 12.36 -0.06 -0.70
C VAL A 155 12.27 1.45 -0.88
N ALA A 156 13.20 2.22 -0.32
CA ALA A 156 13.25 3.67 -0.48
C ALA A 156 13.41 4.07 -1.95
N THR A 157 14.33 3.43 -2.66
CA THR A 157 14.56 3.69 -4.09
C THR A 157 13.33 3.36 -4.92
N SER A 158 12.71 2.20 -4.69
CA SER A 158 11.47 1.82 -5.38
C SER A 158 10.32 2.78 -5.08
N THR A 159 10.19 3.21 -3.81
CA THR A 159 9.14 4.16 -3.38
C THR A 159 9.34 5.53 -4.02
N ALA A 160 10.57 6.03 -4.07
CA ALA A 160 10.90 7.29 -4.72
C ALA A 160 10.64 7.25 -6.23
N LEU A 161 11.05 6.18 -6.91
CA LEU A 161 10.78 5.98 -8.34
C LEU A 161 9.27 5.90 -8.63
N SER A 162 8.52 5.18 -7.79
CA SER A 162 7.06 5.09 -7.92
C SER A 162 6.38 6.45 -7.71
N GLY A 163 6.82 7.24 -6.75
CA GLY A 163 6.32 8.60 -6.54
C GLY A 163 6.64 9.55 -7.68
N ALA A 164 7.87 9.49 -8.20
CA ALA A 164 8.31 10.29 -9.35
C ALA A 164 7.53 9.96 -10.63
N ASP A 165 7.25 8.68 -10.88
CA ASP A 165 6.44 8.22 -12.02
C ASP A 165 5.02 8.81 -11.98
N TYR A 166 4.38 8.80 -10.81
CA TYR A 166 3.06 9.44 -10.64
C TYR A 166 3.10 10.95 -10.81
N MET A 167 4.10 11.64 -10.24
CA MET A 167 4.26 13.08 -10.42
C MET A 167 4.48 13.45 -11.89
N TRP A 168 5.30 12.67 -12.61
CA TRP A 168 5.54 12.88 -14.03
C TRP A 168 4.27 12.74 -14.87
N LEU A 169 3.48 11.70 -14.61
CA LEU A 169 2.19 11.48 -15.27
C LEU A 169 1.22 12.65 -15.03
N TRP A 170 1.23 13.24 -13.84
CA TRP A 170 0.40 14.39 -13.50
C TRP A 170 0.83 15.65 -14.22
N ILE A 171 2.11 15.99 -14.14
CA ILE A 171 2.68 17.18 -14.80
C ILE A 171 2.42 17.11 -16.31
N LYS A 172 2.67 15.96 -16.93
CA LYS A 172 2.43 15.76 -18.36
C LYS A 172 0.97 16.03 -18.75
N LYS A 173 0.01 15.60 -17.94
CA LYS A 173 -1.41 15.82 -18.23
C LYS A 173 -1.85 17.26 -17.98
N PHE A 174 -1.33 17.89 -16.94
CA PHE A 174 -1.63 19.29 -16.67
C PHE A 174 -1.17 20.19 -17.84
N ILE A 175 0.04 19.97 -18.34
CA ILE A 175 0.58 20.69 -19.51
C ILE A 175 -0.26 20.43 -20.77
N LEU A 176 -0.70 19.19 -21.00
CA LEU A 176 -1.52 18.86 -22.18
C LEU A 176 -2.94 19.43 -22.12
N GLN A 177 -3.48 19.71 -20.94
CA GLN A 177 -4.77 20.39 -20.76
C GLN A 177 -4.67 21.89 -21.04
N GLU A 178 -3.60 22.57 -20.61
CA GLU A 178 -3.39 23.99 -20.94
C GLU A 178 -3.18 24.21 -22.43
N SER A 179 -2.56 23.27 -23.13
CA SER A 179 -2.34 23.35 -24.59
C SER A 179 -3.62 23.17 -25.43
N LYS A 180 -4.74 22.73 -24.82
CA LYS A 180 -6.04 22.54 -25.52
C LYS A 180 -7.06 23.65 -25.25
N LYS A 181 -6.73 24.61 -24.40
CA LYS A 181 -7.48 25.83 -24.16
C LYS A 181 -6.94 26.97 -25.01
#